data_d97545fe325633694159d1f731f88ae7
#
_entry.id   d97545fe325633694159d1f731f88ae7
#
_cell.length_a   1.000
_cell.length_b   1.000
_cell.length_c   1.000
_cell.angle_alpha   90.00
_cell.angle_beta   90.00
_cell.angle_gamma   90.00
#
_symmetry.space_group_name_H-M   'P 1'
#
loop_
_entity.id
_entity.type
_entity.pdbx_description
1 polymer ?
#
loop_
_entity_poly.entity_id
_entity_poly.type
_entity_poly.pdbx_seq_one_letter_code
_entity_poly.pdbx_strand_id
1 'polypeptide(L)'
;MAEVNDNSSIQLFEDQKIRTAWDAEKEEWYFSIIDVISVLTDTANPRRYWSDLKRKLKIEGAVEVYEKIVQLKLLSPDGKKRLTDVASTEQLLRIIQSIPSPKAEPFKAWLAMVGKERIEETIDPEQAIDRALDTYLKKGYSEEWIHQRLLAIRIRNELTDEWKKRGVQKGREYAILTDEISRAWSGMTTGQYKRLKGLTKENLRDNMTDLELVLTMLAEASTTDISKTAKPQTFEENKQVAKRGGKVAGIARQALEAETGKPVITEKNAFDFQQLVTDIVEDAAELPEEKDSKK
;
A
#
# COMPACT_ATOMS: atom_id res chain seq x y z
N MET A 1 -1.56 0.43 26.43
CA MET A 1 -0.47 -0.36 25.85
C MET A 1 -1.08 -1.08 24.66
N ALA A 2 -0.85 -0.58 23.46
CA ALA A 2 -1.34 -1.22 22.24
C ALA A 2 -0.61 -2.56 22.04
N GLU A 3 -1.36 -3.64 21.91
CA GLU A 3 -0.82 -4.92 21.47
C GLU A 3 -0.44 -4.79 19.99
N VAL A 4 0.87 -4.67 19.74
CA VAL A 4 1.42 -4.78 18.39
C VAL A 4 1.21 -6.22 17.95
N ASN A 5 0.31 -6.43 17.01
CA ASN A 5 0.12 -7.73 16.36
C ASN A 5 1.48 -8.21 15.81
N ASP A 6 1.87 -9.43 16.16
CA ASP A 6 3.19 -10.05 15.97
C ASP A 6 3.42 -10.44 14.48
N ASN A 7 3.23 -9.49 13.56
CA ASN A 7 3.58 -9.64 12.16
C ASN A 7 4.95 -8.98 11.91
N SER A 8 5.96 -9.44 12.65
CA SER A 8 7.35 -9.04 12.44
C SER A 8 7.88 -9.72 11.19
N SER A 9 7.74 -9.07 10.04
CA SER A 9 8.39 -9.51 8.81
C SER A 9 9.85 -9.09 8.84
N ILE A 10 10.73 -10.01 8.43
CA ILE A 10 12.17 -9.73 8.25
C ILE A 10 12.35 -9.47 6.75
N GLN A 11 12.67 -8.23 6.39
CA GLN A 11 13.02 -7.91 5.00
C GLN A 11 14.52 -8.11 4.80
N LEU A 12 14.88 -8.78 3.71
CA LEU A 12 16.27 -8.96 3.29
C LEU A 12 16.73 -7.72 2.51
N PHE A 13 17.84 -7.14 2.93
CA PHE A 13 18.57 -6.14 2.16
C PHE A 13 20.04 -6.63 2.04
N GLU A 14 20.51 -6.88 0.84
CA GLU A 14 21.83 -7.47 0.59
C GLU A 14 22.13 -8.70 1.48
N ASP A 15 21.20 -9.67 1.53
CA ASP A 15 21.29 -10.87 2.38
C ASP A 15 21.30 -10.61 3.91
N GLN A 16 21.15 -9.37 4.34
CA GLN A 16 21.08 -9.02 5.75
C GLN A 16 19.63 -8.77 6.20
N LYS A 17 19.32 -9.29 7.39
CA LYS A 17 17.96 -9.24 7.96
C LYS A 17 17.71 -7.92 8.69
N ILE A 18 16.79 -7.09 8.20
CA ILE A 18 16.29 -5.92 8.90
C ILE A 18 14.98 -6.28 9.59
N ARG A 19 14.93 -6.12 10.91
CA ARG A 19 13.69 -6.33 11.68
C ARG A 19 12.73 -5.18 11.44
N THR A 20 11.48 -5.53 11.18
CA THR A 20 10.41 -4.57 10.93
C THR A 20 9.21 -4.84 11.85
N ALA A 21 8.36 -3.86 12.06
CA ALA A 21 7.08 -3.98 12.75
C ALA A 21 6.01 -3.18 12.01
N TRP A 22 4.81 -3.73 11.94
CA TRP A 22 3.64 -3.07 11.37
C TRP A 22 2.77 -2.46 12.47
N ASP A 23 2.45 -1.18 12.38
CA ASP A 23 1.48 -0.48 13.23
C ASP A 23 0.14 -0.43 12.49
N ALA A 24 -0.82 -1.24 12.91
CA ALA A 24 -2.12 -1.34 12.27
C ALA A 24 -3.03 -0.12 12.52
N GLU A 25 -2.78 0.68 13.58
CA GLU A 25 -3.57 1.89 13.85
C GLU A 25 -3.13 3.05 12.96
N LYS A 26 -1.82 3.14 12.70
CA LYS A 26 -1.24 4.19 11.84
C LYS A 26 -1.10 3.75 10.40
N GLU A 27 -1.31 2.47 10.11
CA GLU A 27 -1.03 1.85 8.80
C GLU A 27 0.40 2.15 8.32
N GLU A 28 1.39 1.98 9.22
CA GLU A 28 2.78 2.38 8.99
C GLU A 28 3.78 1.28 9.37
N TRP A 29 4.82 1.11 8.54
CA TRP A 29 5.95 0.24 8.83
C TRP A 29 7.01 0.95 9.67
N TYR A 30 7.52 0.25 10.67
CA TYR A 30 8.66 0.66 11.48
C TYR A 30 9.84 -0.28 11.25
N PHE A 31 11.03 0.29 11.11
CA PHE A 31 12.27 -0.39 10.81
C PHE A 31 13.27 -0.23 11.96
N SER A 32 13.99 -1.30 12.31
CA SER A 32 15.06 -1.24 13.30
C SER A 32 16.23 -0.39 12.78
N ILE A 33 16.46 0.76 13.42
CA ILE A 33 17.52 1.70 13.01
C ILE A 33 18.91 1.05 13.13
N ILE A 34 19.11 0.23 14.17
CA ILE A 34 20.39 -0.45 14.41
C ILE A 34 20.69 -1.46 13.30
N ASP A 35 19.67 -2.18 12.82
CA ASP A 35 19.87 -3.15 11.75
C ASP A 35 20.19 -2.44 10.42
N VAL A 36 19.50 -1.33 10.12
CA VAL A 36 19.78 -0.51 8.92
C VAL A 36 21.20 0.07 8.97
N ILE A 37 21.63 0.58 10.11
CA ILE A 37 23.03 1.05 10.28
C ILE A 37 24.01 -0.09 10.08
N SER A 38 23.72 -1.27 10.61
CA SER A 38 24.57 -2.45 10.44
C SER A 38 24.74 -2.83 8.96
N VAL A 39 23.67 -2.70 8.17
CA VAL A 39 23.70 -2.98 6.73
C VAL A 39 24.43 -1.90 5.95
N LEU A 40 24.17 -0.62 6.25
CA LEU A 40 24.69 0.51 5.48
C LEU A 40 26.09 0.97 5.92
N THR A 41 26.64 0.37 6.97
CA THR A 41 27.98 0.73 7.46
C THR A 41 28.76 -0.51 7.85
N ASP A 42 30.09 -0.44 7.80
CA ASP A 42 30.97 -1.53 8.25
C ASP A 42 31.31 -1.38 9.75
N THR A 43 30.44 -0.74 10.53
CA THR A 43 30.70 -0.49 11.95
C THR A 43 30.59 -1.77 12.79
N ALA A 44 31.61 -2.03 13.60
CA ALA A 44 31.56 -3.14 14.57
C ALA A 44 30.55 -2.88 15.72
N ASN A 45 30.10 -1.63 15.91
CA ASN A 45 29.18 -1.27 16.99
C ASN A 45 28.04 -0.33 16.49
N PRO A 46 27.00 -0.86 15.88
CA PRO A 46 25.88 -0.09 15.35
C PRO A 46 25.15 0.74 16.41
N ARG A 47 25.11 0.29 17.68
CA ARG A 47 24.48 1.04 18.78
C ARG A 47 25.25 2.31 19.12
N ARG A 48 26.56 2.22 19.17
CA ARG A 48 27.41 3.40 19.42
C ARG A 48 27.32 4.36 18.23
N TYR A 49 27.40 3.85 17.02
CA TYR A 49 27.22 4.63 15.80
C TYR A 49 25.89 5.41 15.82
N TRP A 50 24.78 4.74 16.18
CA TRP A 50 23.48 5.39 16.31
C TRP A 50 23.48 6.50 17.37
N SER A 51 24.11 6.30 18.50
CA SER A 51 24.21 7.32 19.55
C SER A 51 24.98 8.57 19.07
N ASP A 52 26.06 8.37 18.33
CA ASP A 52 26.86 9.45 17.75
C ASP A 52 26.10 10.16 16.62
N LEU A 53 25.39 9.42 15.76
CA LEU A 53 24.56 9.97 14.70
C LEU A 53 23.40 10.81 15.28
N LYS A 54 22.72 10.35 16.35
CA LYS A 54 21.70 11.14 17.05
C LYS A 54 22.25 12.49 17.53
N ARG A 55 23.48 12.49 18.07
CA ARG A 55 24.13 13.74 18.51
C ARG A 55 24.42 14.68 17.35
N LYS A 56 24.87 14.13 16.21
CA LYS A 56 25.10 14.89 14.99
C LYS A 56 23.81 15.50 14.44
N LEU A 57 22.74 14.72 14.31
CA LEU A 57 21.41 15.19 13.88
C LEU A 57 20.88 16.33 14.77
N LYS A 58 21.14 16.24 16.07
CA LYS A 58 20.77 17.31 17.01
C LYS A 58 21.52 18.61 16.73
N ILE A 59 22.82 18.54 16.44
CA ILE A 59 23.66 19.71 16.14
C ILE A 59 23.26 20.33 14.79
N GLU A 60 22.89 19.50 13.80
CA GLU A 60 22.42 19.92 12.48
C GLU A 60 21.01 20.50 12.48
N GLY A 61 20.34 20.55 13.65
CA GLY A 61 18.98 21.08 13.78
C GLY A 61 17.87 20.13 13.31
N ALA A 62 18.21 18.87 12.95
CA ALA A 62 17.24 17.84 12.55
C ALA A 62 16.54 17.20 13.78
N VAL A 63 16.11 18.04 14.71
CA VAL A 63 15.54 17.65 16.02
C VAL A 63 14.29 16.77 15.84
N GLU A 64 13.44 17.08 14.87
CA GLU A 64 12.21 16.34 14.62
C GLU A 64 12.44 14.87 14.24
N VAL A 65 13.61 14.54 13.68
CA VAL A 65 13.92 13.19 13.22
C VAL A 65 14.10 12.24 14.41
N TYR A 66 14.78 12.67 15.47
CA TYR A 66 15.06 11.80 16.61
C TYR A 66 14.01 11.92 17.72
N GLU A 67 13.29 13.03 17.86
CA GLU A 67 12.22 13.19 18.87
C GLU A 67 11.01 12.31 18.58
N LYS A 68 10.75 12.00 17.31
CA LYS A 68 9.67 11.11 16.87
C LYS A 68 10.05 9.62 16.83
N ILE A 69 11.29 9.27 17.24
CA ILE A 69 11.73 7.86 17.26
C ILE A 69 10.97 7.12 18.35
N VAL A 70 10.42 5.98 17.96
CA VAL A 70 9.65 5.10 18.84
C VAL A 70 10.53 3.93 19.28
N GLN A 71 10.27 3.40 20.48
CA GLN A 71 10.90 2.16 20.94
C GLN A 71 9.87 1.03 20.92
N LEU A 72 10.17 -0.01 20.13
CA LEU A 72 9.35 -1.22 20.07
C LEU A 72 10.12 -2.43 20.59
N LYS A 73 9.39 -3.41 21.13
CA LYS A 73 9.98 -4.70 21.55
C LYS A 73 10.09 -5.60 20.31
N LEU A 74 11.27 -5.63 19.69
CA LEU A 74 11.58 -6.52 18.57
C LEU A 74 12.28 -7.79 19.04
N LEU A 75 12.07 -8.90 18.31
CA LEU A 75 12.74 -10.15 18.55
C LEU A 75 14.23 -10.01 18.21
N SER A 76 15.09 -10.33 19.17
CA SER A 76 16.56 -10.35 18.98
C SER A 76 17.04 -11.72 18.49
N PRO A 77 18.23 -11.83 17.89
CA PRO A 77 18.76 -13.12 17.40
C PRO A 77 18.85 -14.22 18.47
N ASP A 78 18.90 -13.83 19.76
CA ASP A 78 18.90 -14.74 20.91
C ASP A 78 17.49 -15.18 21.36
N GLY A 79 16.44 -14.86 20.57
CA GLY A 79 15.05 -15.23 20.84
C GLY A 79 14.35 -14.37 21.91
N LYS A 80 15.01 -13.34 22.45
CA LYS A 80 14.42 -12.44 23.46
C LYS A 80 13.85 -11.18 22.82
N LYS A 81 12.67 -10.73 23.29
CA LYS A 81 12.12 -9.42 22.89
C LYS A 81 12.85 -8.30 23.62
N ARG A 82 13.47 -7.39 22.88
CA ARG A 82 14.23 -6.23 23.43
C ARG A 82 13.71 -4.92 22.88
N LEU A 83 13.69 -3.89 23.73
CA LEU A 83 13.41 -2.52 23.29
C LEU A 83 14.47 -2.10 22.26
N THR A 84 13.99 -1.67 21.10
CA THR A 84 14.82 -1.29 19.94
C THR A 84 14.29 0.02 19.39
N ASP A 85 15.19 0.98 19.14
CA ASP A 85 14.83 2.21 18.43
C ASP A 85 14.42 1.87 17.00
N VAL A 86 13.22 2.31 16.63
CA VAL A 86 12.65 2.09 15.30
C VAL A 86 12.25 3.42 14.67
N ALA A 87 12.30 3.48 13.37
CA ALA A 87 11.92 4.64 12.57
C ALA A 87 10.85 4.27 11.56
N SER A 88 9.93 5.19 11.30
CA SER A 88 9.02 5.11 10.15
C SER A 88 9.80 5.22 8.84
N THR A 89 9.15 4.94 7.71
CA THR A 89 9.78 5.07 6.39
C THR A 89 10.35 6.47 6.18
N GLU A 90 9.59 7.53 6.49
CA GLU A 90 10.03 8.92 6.33
C GLU A 90 11.29 9.22 7.18
N GLN A 91 11.25 8.85 8.45
CA GLN A 91 12.35 9.05 9.37
C GLN A 91 13.60 8.27 8.94
N LEU A 92 13.40 7.02 8.48
CA LEU A 92 14.49 6.16 8.01
C LEU A 92 15.18 6.78 6.80
N LEU A 93 14.43 7.24 5.80
CA LEU A 93 14.95 7.92 4.63
C LEU A 93 15.80 9.14 5.02
N ARG A 94 15.36 9.91 6.01
CA ARG A 94 16.10 11.07 6.51
C ARG A 94 17.37 10.68 7.28
N ILE A 95 17.32 9.61 8.08
CA ILE A 95 18.48 9.08 8.80
C ILE A 95 19.55 8.60 7.81
N ILE A 96 19.17 7.85 6.76
CA ILE A 96 20.09 7.31 5.76
C ILE A 96 20.86 8.42 5.03
N GLN A 97 20.20 9.55 4.72
CA GLN A 97 20.87 10.71 4.11
C GLN A 97 22.04 11.24 4.96
N SER A 98 21.96 11.11 6.28
CA SER A 98 22.97 11.58 7.24
C SER A 98 24.07 10.55 7.51
N ILE A 99 24.00 9.34 6.94
CA ILE A 99 25.03 8.30 7.09
C ILE A 99 26.15 8.52 6.07
N PRO A 100 27.39 8.89 6.49
CA PRO A 100 28.53 9.05 5.59
C PRO A 100 29.17 7.68 5.31
N SER A 101 28.54 6.89 4.44
CA SER A 101 29.04 5.57 4.06
C SER A 101 28.90 5.35 2.55
N PRO A 102 29.89 4.75 1.88
CA PRO A 102 29.79 4.36 0.48
C PRO A 102 28.61 3.44 0.20
N LYS A 103 28.23 2.58 1.15
CA LYS A 103 27.07 1.68 1.03
C LYS A 103 25.72 2.43 1.05
N ALA A 104 25.68 3.64 1.61
CA ALA A 104 24.49 4.49 1.60
C ALA A 104 24.36 5.34 0.33
N GLU A 105 25.44 5.50 -0.47
CA GLU A 105 25.45 6.36 -1.66
C GLU A 105 24.46 5.93 -2.75
N PRO A 106 24.31 4.63 -3.12
CA PRO A 106 23.31 4.21 -4.10
C PRO A 106 21.90 4.60 -3.68
N PHE A 107 21.60 4.53 -2.39
CA PHE A 107 20.33 4.92 -1.84
C PHE A 107 20.08 6.43 -1.88
N LYS A 108 21.12 7.24 -1.58
CA LYS A 108 21.05 8.70 -1.69
C LYS A 108 20.86 9.14 -3.14
N ALA A 109 21.56 8.49 -4.08
CA ALA A 109 21.41 8.73 -5.51
C ALA A 109 19.98 8.42 -5.99
N TRP A 110 19.41 7.28 -5.53
CA TRP A 110 18.04 6.93 -5.80
C TRP A 110 17.05 7.97 -5.25
N LEU A 111 17.23 8.46 -4.02
CA LEU A 111 16.39 9.53 -3.46
C LEU A 111 16.45 10.82 -4.27
N ALA A 112 17.65 11.19 -4.74
CA ALA A 112 17.82 12.37 -5.60
C ALA A 112 17.08 12.19 -6.94
N MET A 113 17.14 11.00 -7.52
CA MET A 113 16.40 10.64 -8.74
C MET A 113 14.88 10.74 -8.53
N VAL A 114 14.37 10.12 -7.46
CA VAL A 114 12.93 10.21 -7.12
C VAL A 114 12.48 11.65 -6.89
N GLY A 115 13.31 12.46 -6.21
CA GLY A 115 13.04 13.89 -6.03
C GLY A 115 13.00 14.67 -7.35
N LYS A 116 13.92 14.37 -8.27
CA LYS A 116 13.95 14.95 -9.61
C LYS A 116 12.69 14.57 -10.40
N GLU A 117 12.36 13.29 -10.47
CA GLU A 117 11.15 12.79 -11.14
C GLU A 117 9.90 13.50 -10.62
N ARG A 118 9.78 13.68 -9.29
CA ARG A 118 8.64 14.37 -8.70
C ARG A 118 8.56 15.85 -9.11
N ILE A 119 9.69 16.51 -9.28
CA ILE A 119 9.72 17.90 -9.78
C ILE A 119 9.30 17.93 -11.26
N GLU A 120 9.80 17.01 -12.09
CA GLU A 120 9.46 16.89 -13.49
C GLU A 120 7.97 16.61 -13.70
N GLU A 121 7.38 15.71 -12.90
CA GLU A 121 5.93 15.45 -12.87
C GLU A 121 5.07 16.70 -12.52
N THR A 122 5.64 17.66 -11.81
CA THR A 122 4.94 18.92 -11.52
C THR A 122 4.87 19.81 -12.77
N ILE A 123 5.86 19.69 -13.65
CA ILE A 123 5.93 20.43 -14.92
C ILE A 123 5.10 19.69 -15.98
N ASP A 124 5.20 18.37 -16.03
CA ASP A 124 4.51 17.49 -16.97
C ASP A 124 3.80 16.35 -16.20
N PRO A 125 2.52 16.54 -15.80
CA PRO A 125 1.76 15.55 -15.04
C PRO A 125 1.52 14.21 -15.77
N GLU A 126 1.68 14.15 -17.09
CA GLU A 126 1.52 12.93 -17.88
C GLU A 126 2.55 11.88 -17.47
N GLN A 127 3.78 12.28 -17.13
CA GLN A 127 4.82 11.40 -16.64
C GLN A 127 4.42 10.62 -15.36
N ALA A 128 3.62 11.24 -14.48
CA ALA A 128 3.11 10.53 -13.30
C ALA A 128 2.09 9.44 -13.67
N ILE A 129 1.31 9.65 -14.74
CA ILE A 129 0.35 8.68 -15.26
C ILE A 129 1.11 7.53 -15.89
N ASP A 130 2.08 7.81 -16.75
CA ASP A 130 2.92 6.80 -17.42
C ASP A 130 3.65 5.93 -16.40
N ARG A 131 4.26 6.54 -15.40
CA ARG A 131 4.92 5.81 -14.30
C ARG A 131 3.93 4.93 -13.51
N ALA A 132 2.69 5.37 -13.33
CA ALA A 132 1.67 4.55 -12.68
C ALA A 132 1.29 3.33 -13.53
N LEU A 133 1.14 3.50 -14.86
CA LEU A 133 0.87 2.43 -15.80
C LEU A 133 2.02 1.42 -15.82
N ASP A 134 3.25 1.89 -15.96
CA ASP A 134 4.45 1.05 -15.90
C ASP A 134 4.54 0.26 -14.59
N THR A 135 4.14 0.87 -13.48
CA THR A 135 4.14 0.19 -12.19
C THR A 135 3.14 -0.96 -12.15
N TYR A 136 1.95 -0.79 -12.74
CA TYR A 136 0.96 -1.87 -12.83
C TYR A 136 1.46 -2.99 -13.77
N LEU A 137 2.02 -2.64 -14.93
CA LEU A 137 2.60 -3.63 -15.86
C LEU A 137 3.73 -4.44 -15.21
N LYS A 138 4.67 -3.77 -14.51
CA LYS A 138 5.75 -4.44 -13.76
C LYS A 138 5.26 -5.33 -12.62
N LYS A 139 4.08 -5.08 -12.10
CA LYS A 139 3.40 -5.95 -11.13
C LYS A 139 2.67 -7.12 -11.78
N GLY A 140 2.66 -7.23 -13.11
CA GLY A 140 2.05 -8.33 -13.85
C GLY A 140 0.56 -8.17 -14.15
N TYR A 141 -0.02 -6.99 -13.93
CA TYR A 141 -1.42 -6.75 -14.34
C TYR A 141 -1.56 -6.67 -15.85
N SER A 142 -2.63 -7.26 -16.40
CA SER A 142 -2.92 -7.14 -17.83
C SER A 142 -3.36 -5.73 -18.23
N GLU A 143 -3.15 -5.35 -19.48
CA GLU A 143 -3.58 -4.04 -20.01
C GLU A 143 -5.09 -3.85 -19.83
N GLU A 144 -5.91 -4.90 -20.06
CA GLU A 144 -7.36 -4.85 -19.88
C GLU A 144 -7.73 -4.52 -18.44
N TRP A 145 -7.08 -5.17 -17.47
CA TRP A 145 -7.31 -4.89 -16.06
C TRP A 145 -6.90 -3.45 -15.70
N ILE A 146 -5.77 -2.97 -16.23
CA ILE A 146 -5.30 -1.60 -16.01
C ILE A 146 -6.31 -0.58 -16.52
N HIS A 147 -6.88 -0.81 -17.73
CA HIS A 147 -7.92 0.07 -18.28
C HIS A 147 -9.17 0.10 -17.39
N GLN A 148 -9.63 -1.04 -16.90
CA GLN A 148 -10.74 -1.11 -15.95
C GLN A 148 -10.41 -0.39 -14.65
N ARG A 149 -9.18 -0.51 -14.16
CA ARG A 149 -8.73 0.15 -12.94
C ARG A 149 -8.71 1.68 -13.08
N LEU A 150 -8.26 2.20 -14.21
CA LEU A 150 -8.33 3.64 -14.51
C LEU A 150 -9.77 4.15 -14.56
N LEU A 151 -10.68 3.39 -15.17
CA LEU A 151 -12.11 3.71 -15.16
C LEU A 151 -12.67 3.73 -13.73
N ALA A 152 -12.30 2.76 -12.90
CA ALA A 152 -12.70 2.71 -11.49
C ALA A 152 -12.20 3.93 -10.69
N ILE A 153 -10.97 4.40 -10.97
CA ILE A 153 -10.44 5.63 -10.35
C ILE A 153 -11.29 6.85 -10.74
N ARG A 154 -11.66 6.97 -12.02
CA ARG A 154 -12.51 8.06 -12.50
C ARG A 154 -13.89 8.05 -11.83
N ILE A 155 -14.56 6.90 -11.81
CA ILE A 155 -15.87 6.73 -11.17
C ILE A 155 -15.80 7.08 -9.68
N ARG A 156 -14.74 6.65 -9.00
CA ARG A 156 -14.50 7.00 -7.60
C ARG A 156 -14.32 8.50 -7.38
N ASN A 157 -13.60 9.17 -8.25
CA ASN A 157 -13.41 10.61 -8.18
C ASN A 157 -14.74 11.35 -8.38
N GLU A 158 -15.57 10.93 -9.34
CA GLU A 158 -16.91 11.50 -9.55
C GLU A 158 -17.79 11.36 -8.29
N LEU A 159 -17.74 10.22 -7.62
CA LEU A 159 -18.48 9.98 -6.36
C LEU A 159 -17.97 10.91 -5.25
N THR A 160 -16.66 11.03 -5.08
CA THR A 160 -16.09 11.88 -4.02
C THR A 160 -16.33 13.36 -4.28
N ASP A 161 -16.35 13.78 -5.54
CA ASP A 161 -16.73 15.14 -5.94
C ASP A 161 -18.21 15.42 -5.65
N GLU A 162 -19.09 14.46 -5.90
CA GLU A 162 -20.51 14.58 -5.53
C GLU A 162 -20.66 14.67 -4.00
N TRP A 163 -19.99 13.85 -3.22
CA TRP A 163 -20.00 13.95 -1.75
C TRP A 163 -19.50 15.32 -1.27
N LYS A 164 -18.43 15.87 -1.87
CA LYS A 164 -17.94 17.20 -1.57
C LYS A 164 -19.01 18.27 -1.84
N LYS A 165 -19.72 18.18 -2.98
CA LYS A 165 -20.84 19.07 -3.31
C LYS A 165 -22.00 18.96 -2.32
N ARG A 166 -22.20 17.80 -1.68
CA ARG A 166 -23.23 17.55 -0.65
C ARG A 166 -22.75 17.88 0.77
N GLY A 167 -21.58 18.51 0.93
CA GLY A 167 -21.04 18.92 2.22
C GLY A 167 -20.47 17.82 3.09
N VAL A 168 -20.27 16.61 2.54
CA VAL A 168 -19.63 15.50 3.26
C VAL A 168 -18.17 15.82 3.52
N GLN A 169 -17.72 15.62 4.77
CA GLN A 169 -16.35 15.92 5.18
C GLN A 169 -15.38 14.82 4.73
N LYS A 170 -14.28 15.25 4.08
CA LYS A 170 -13.21 14.33 3.67
C LYS A 170 -12.59 13.65 4.90
N GLY A 171 -12.17 12.41 4.74
CA GLY A 171 -11.59 11.60 5.81
C GLY A 171 -12.62 10.64 6.39
N ARG A 172 -12.99 10.80 7.67
CA ARG A 172 -13.83 9.84 8.40
C ARG A 172 -15.21 9.63 7.76
N GLU A 173 -15.88 10.69 7.29
CA GLU A 173 -17.20 10.54 6.69
C GLU A 173 -17.13 9.81 5.34
N TYR A 174 -16.09 10.10 4.51
CA TYR A 174 -15.86 9.36 3.26
C TYR A 174 -15.61 7.88 3.52
N ALA A 175 -14.84 7.55 4.57
CA ALA A 175 -14.60 6.16 4.96
C ALA A 175 -15.91 5.44 5.37
N ILE A 176 -16.74 6.10 6.17
CA ILE A 176 -18.05 5.55 6.58
C ILE A 176 -18.95 5.31 5.37
N LEU A 177 -19.08 6.29 4.45
CA LEU A 177 -19.91 6.12 3.26
C LEU A 177 -19.36 5.03 2.33
N THR A 178 -18.05 4.92 2.22
CA THR A 178 -17.40 3.85 1.45
C THR A 178 -17.71 2.48 2.06
N ASP A 179 -17.69 2.36 3.38
CA ASP A 179 -18.05 1.12 4.07
C ASP A 179 -19.53 0.77 3.92
N GLU A 180 -20.42 1.77 3.89
CA GLU A 180 -21.86 1.53 3.64
C GLU A 180 -22.09 1.00 2.21
N ILE A 181 -21.40 1.58 1.21
CA ILE A 181 -21.46 1.07 -0.16
C ILE A 181 -20.90 -0.37 -0.21
N SER A 182 -19.71 -0.58 0.34
CA SER A 182 -19.04 -1.88 0.36
C SER A 182 -19.93 -2.94 1.02
N ARG A 183 -20.46 -2.66 2.20
CA ARG A 183 -21.35 -3.57 2.94
C ARG A 183 -22.63 -3.88 2.18
N ALA A 184 -23.21 -2.90 1.49
CA ALA A 184 -24.45 -3.08 0.76
C ALA A 184 -24.29 -3.97 -0.49
N TRP A 185 -23.14 -3.94 -1.18
CA TRP A 185 -22.95 -4.79 -2.34
C TRP A 185 -22.21 -6.10 -2.03
N SER A 186 -21.18 -6.05 -1.18
CA SER A 186 -20.33 -7.22 -0.89
C SER A 186 -20.75 -7.99 0.37
N GLY A 187 -21.52 -7.38 1.27
CA GLY A 187 -21.82 -7.92 2.59
C GLY A 187 -20.73 -7.59 3.64
N MET A 188 -19.65 -6.93 3.27
CA MET A 188 -18.49 -6.68 4.11
C MET A 188 -18.09 -5.21 4.12
N THR A 189 -17.54 -4.73 5.25
CA THR A 189 -16.82 -3.46 5.29
C THR A 189 -15.52 -3.57 4.49
N THR A 190 -14.95 -2.44 4.08
CA THR A 190 -13.65 -2.38 3.41
C THR A 190 -12.56 -3.11 4.20
N GLY A 191 -12.53 -2.95 5.52
CA GLY A 191 -11.57 -3.64 6.39
C GLY A 191 -11.79 -5.16 6.46
N GLN A 192 -13.05 -5.63 6.45
CA GLN A 192 -13.36 -7.06 6.39
C GLN A 192 -12.95 -7.66 5.05
N TYR A 193 -13.19 -6.93 3.96
CA TYR A 193 -12.83 -7.35 2.63
C TYR A 193 -11.31 -7.41 2.45
N LYS A 194 -10.56 -6.41 2.94
CA LYS A 194 -9.09 -6.48 2.99
C LYS A 194 -8.60 -7.73 3.71
N ARG A 195 -9.17 -8.08 4.86
CA ARG A 195 -8.80 -9.30 5.60
C ARG A 195 -9.10 -10.58 4.81
N LEU A 196 -10.24 -10.65 4.11
CA LEU A 196 -10.55 -11.79 3.23
C LEU A 196 -9.49 -11.97 2.14
N LYS A 197 -8.99 -10.86 1.57
CA LYS A 197 -7.95 -10.84 0.55
C LYS A 197 -6.51 -11.00 1.11
N GLY A 198 -6.34 -11.14 2.43
CA GLY A 198 -5.02 -11.21 3.07
C GLY A 198 -4.21 -9.91 3.04
N LEU A 199 -4.88 -8.76 2.83
CA LEU A 199 -4.24 -7.45 2.66
C LEU A 199 -4.04 -6.73 3.99
N THR A 200 -2.93 -6.02 4.12
CA THR A 200 -2.62 -5.12 5.24
C THR A 200 -2.73 -3.66 4.82
N LYS A 201 -1.71 -3.14 4.14
CA LYS A 201 -1.64 -1.75 3.66
C LYS A 201 -2.10 -1.59 2.20
N GLU A 202 -2.09 -2.66 1.45
CA GLU A 202 -2.36 -2.67 0.02
C GLU A 202 -3.74 -2.10 -0.30
N ASN A 203 -3.87 -1.51 -1.49
CA ASN A 203 -5.16 -0.99 -1.94
C ASN A 203 -6.10 -2.17 -2.28
N LEU A 204 -7.27 -2.20 -1.65
CA LEU A 204 -8.25 -3.27 -1.88
C LEU A 204 -8.64 -3.40 -3.36
N ARG A 205 -8.83 -2.28 -4.08
CA ARG A 205 -9.26 -2.31 -5.49
C ARG A 205 -8.17 -2.84 -6.42
N ASP A 206 -6.89 -2.69 -6.06
CA ASP A 206 -5.78 -3.25 -6.82
C ASP A 206 -5.70 -4.78 -6.68
N ASN A 207 -6.42 -5.34 -5.70
CA ASN A 207 -6.48 -6.78 -5.43
C ASN A 207 -7.87 -7.38 -5.71
N MET A 208 -8.76 -6.64 -6.35
CA MET A 208 -10.05 -7.12 -6.82
C MET A 208 -9.93 -7.79 -8.17
N THR A 209 -10.61 -8.92 -8.37
CA THR A 209 -10.82 -9.51 -9.70
C THR A 209 -11.61 -8.56 -10.59
N ASP A 210 -11.58 -8.75 -11.89
CA ASP A 210 -12.32 -7.93 -12.86
C ASP A 210 -13.79 -7.74 -12.47
N LEU A 211 -14.44 -8.83 -12.09
CA LEU A 211 -15.86 -8.82 -11.75
C LEU A 211 -16.13 -8.09 -10.42
N GLU A 212 -15.28 -8.27 -9.42
CA GLU A 212 -15.37 -7.52 -8.16
C GLU A 212 -15.17 -6.02 -8.41
N LEU A 213 -14.24 -5.67 -9.31
CA LEU A 213 -13.98 -4.28 -9.67
C LEU A 213 -15.15 -3.65 -10.42
N VAL A 214 -15.75 -4.38 -11.38
CA VAL A 214 -16.93 -3.94 -12.13
C VAL A 214 -18.13 -3.72 -11.20
N LEU A 215 -18.38 -4.61 -10.25
CA LEU A 215 -19.49 -4.44 -9.28
C LEU A 215 -19.21 -3.27 -8.31
N THR A 216 -17.95 -3.05 -7.93
CA THR A 216 -17.56 -1.87 -7.16
C THR A 216 -17.85 -0.59 -7.95
N MET A 217 -17.48 -0.53 -9.23
CA MET A 217 -17.77 0.59 -10.10
C MET A 217 -19.28 0.84 -10.25
N LEU A 218 -20.06 -0.23 -10.42
CA LEU A 218 -21.51 -0.13 -10.50
C LEU A 218 -22.11 0.45 -9.22
N ALA A 219 -21.64 0.00 -8.04
CA ALA A 219 -22.11 0.51 -6.74
C ALA A 219 -21.79 2.01 -6.59
N GLU A 220 -20.58 2.43 -6.96
CA GLU A 220 -20.12 3.82 -6.86
C GLU A 220 -20.85 4.73 -7.86
N ALA A 221 -20.99 4.31 -9.12
CA ALA A 221 -21.71 5.05 -10.15
C ALA A 221 -23.20 5.19 -9.81
N SER A 222 -23.84 4.11 -9.36
CA SER A 222 -25.24 4.14 -8.91
C SER A 222 -25.43 5.07 -7.71
N THR A 223 -24.48 5.08 -6.76
CA THR A 223 -24.51 6.01 -5.63
C THR A 223 -24.45 7.45 -6.09
N THR A 224 -23.57 7.76 -7.04
CA THR A 224 -23.40 9.10 -7.63
C THR A 224 -24.69 9.56 -8.31
N ASP A 225 -25.31 8.72 -9.13
CA ASP A 225 -26.52 9.05 -9.87
C ASP A 225 -27.73 9.26 -8.94
N ILE A 226 -27.89 8.36 -7.96
CA ILE A 226 -28.93 8.51 -6.92
C ILE A 226 -28.71 9.79 -6.11
N SER A 227 -27.45 10.14 -5.78
CA SER A 227 -27.12 11.38 -5.06
C SER A 227 -27.49 12.63 -5.86
N LYS A 228 -27.15 12.65 -7.15
CA LYS A 228 -27.51 13.77 -8.05
C LYS A 228 -29.02 13.98 -8.12
N THR A 229 -29.79 12.91 -8.12
CA THR A 229 -31.27 12.93 -8.17
C THR A 229 -31.88 13.30 -6.83
N ALA A 230 -31.48 12.61 -5.74
CA ALA A 230 -32.05 12.78 -4.41
C ALA A 230 -31.58 14.08 -3.70
N LYS A 231 -30.41 14.60 -4.08
CA LYS A 231 -29.81 15.83 -3.52
C LYS A 231 -29.74 15.82 -1.99
N PRO A 232 -29.10 14.80 -1.36
CA PRO A 232 -29.04 14.70 0.12
C PRO A 232 -28.39 15.95 0.72
N GLN A 233 -28.93 16.43 1.85
CA GLN A 233 -28.48 17.63 2.53
C GLN A 233 -27.74 17.33 3.84
N THR A 234 -27.95 16.14 4.41
CA THR A 234 -27.34 15.71 5.66
C THR A 234 -26.46 14.50 5.47
N PHE A 235 -25.55 14.27 6.41
CA PHE A 235 -24.70 13.08 6.39
C PHE A 235 -25.51 11.77 6.41
N GLU A 236 -26.59 11.71 7.23
CA GLU A 236 -27.43 10.53 7.30
C GLU A 236 -28.18 10.26 6.00
N GLU A 237 -28.65 11.30 5.30
CA GLU A 237 -29.24 11.16 3.96
C GLU A 237 -28.21 10.64 2.95
N ASN A 238 -26.95 11.15 2.97
CA ASN A 238 -25.87 10.64 2.15
C ASN A 238 -25.59 9.15 2.44
N LYS A 239 -25.68 8.74 3.70
CA LYS A 239 -25.51 7.35 4.11
C LYS A 239 -26.62 6.44 3.56
N GLN A 240 -27.88 6.91 3.56
CA GLN A 240 -28.97 6.19 2.92
C GLN A 240 -28.80 6.07 1.40
N VAL A 241 -28.31 7.13 0.75
CA VAL A 241 -27.97 7.11 -0.69
C VAL A 241 -26.87 6.09 -0.96
N ALA A 242 -25.81 6.07 -0.14
CA ALA A 242 -24.71 5.12 -0.24
C ALA A 242 -25.19 3.66 -0.16
N LYS A 243 -26.07 3.35 0.81
CA LYS A 243 -26.71 2.03 0.93
C LYS A 243 -27.52 1.66 -0.31
N ARG A 244 -28.32 2.60 -0.83
CA ARG A 244 -29.14 2.36 -2.02
C ARG A 244 -28.29 2.08 -3.25
N GLY A 245 -27.23 2.86 -3.48
CA GLY A 245 -26.30 2.65 -4.60
C GLY A 245 -25.55 1.32 -4.51
N GLY A 246 -25.04 0.98 -3.31
CA GLY A 246 -24.43 -0.32 -3.07
C GLY A 246 -25.40 -1.48 -3.27
N LYS A 247 -26.68 -1.33 -2.88
CA LYS A 247 -27.73 -2.36 -3.08
C LYS A 247 -27.97 -2.69 -4.55
N VAL A 248 -27.83 -1.72 -5.48
CA VAL A 248 -27.97 -1.97 -6.93
C VAL A 248 -26.93 -3.02 -7.37
N ALA A 249 -25.67 -2.82 -7.02
CA ALA A 249 -24.63 -3.79 -7.33
C ALA A 249 -24.76 -5.10 -6.55
N GLY A 250 -25.29 -5.05 -5.32
CA GLY A 250 -25.59 -6.23 -4.52
C GLY A 250 -26.62 -7.14 -5.17
N ILE A 251 -27.67 -6.56 -5.77
CA ILE A 251 -28.68 -7.32 -6.54
C ILE A 251 -28.04 -7.92 -7.78
N ALA A 252 -27.24 -7.17 -8.53
CA ALA A 252 -26.52 -7.66 -9.70
C ALA A 252 -25.59 -8.83 -9.34
N ARG A 253 -24.84 -8.73 -8.23
CA ARG A 253 -24.02 -9.82 -7.72
C ARG A 253 -24.84 -11.07 -7.43
N GLN A 254 -25.93 -10.95 -6.68
CA GLN A 254 -26.77 -12.09 -6.32
C GLN A 254 -27.38 -12.78 -7.53
N ALA A 255 -27.83 -12.01 -8.53
CA ALA A 255 -28.34 -12.55 -9.77
C ALA A 255 -27.25 -13.34 -10.52
N LEU A 256 -26.03 -12.81 -10.60
CA LEU A 256 -24.91 -13.47 -11.25
C LEU A 256 -24.48 -14.75 -10.51
N GLU A 257 -24.42 -14.72 -9.19
CA GLU A 257 -24.10 -15.89 -8.37
C GLU A 257 -25.17 -16.98 -8.50
N ALA A 258 -26.45 -16.62 -8.64
CA ALA A 258 -27.52 -17.56 -8.89
C ALA A 258 -27.43 -18.24 -10.27
N GLU A 259 -27.08 -17.49 -11.31
CA GLU A 259 -26.95 -18.02 -12.68
C GLU A 259 -25.68 -18.87 -12.84
N THR A 260 -24.57 -18.48 -12.23
CA THR A 260 -23.29 -19.15 -12.42
C THR A 260 -23.03 -20.28 -11.41
N GLY A 261 -23.73 -20.28 -10.28
CA GLY A 261 -23.49 -21.17 -9.14
C GLY A 261 -22.13 -20.93 -8.45
N LYS A 262 -21.45 -19.81 -8.73
CA LYS A 262 -20.14 -19.49 -8.18
C LYS A 262 -20.17 -18.16 -7.41
N PRO A 263 -19.49 -18.05 -6.26
CA PRO A 263 -19.37 -16.79 -5.57
C PRO A 263 -18.54 -15.81 -6.40
N VAL A 264 -18.97 -14.56 -6.47
CA VAL A 264 -18.20 -13.47 -7.09
C VAL A 264 -17.05 -13.05 -6.21
N ILE A 265 -17.31 -12.96 -4.90
CA ILE A 265 -16.31 -12.53 -3.92
C ILE A 265 -15.51 -13.75 -3.47
N THR A 266 -14.21 -13.68 -3.67
CA THR A 266 -13.27 -14.77 -3.35
C THR A 266 -12.03 -14.23 -2.64
N GLU A 267 -11.23 -15.13 -2.09
CA GLU A 267 -9.91 -14.80 -1.53
C GLU A 267 -8.88 -14.49 -2.64
N LYS A 268 -9.18 -14.85 -3.89
CA LYS A 268 -8.28 -14.62 -5.03
C LYS A 268 -8.03 -13.14 -5.24
N ASN A 269 -6.77 -12.77 -5.36
CA ASN A 269 -6.35 -11.43 -5.76
C ASN A 269 -6.36 -11.31 -7.30
N ALA A 270 -6.46 -10.09 -7.82
CA ALA A 270 -6.30 -9.81 -9.25
C ALA A 270 -4.93 -10.26 -9.77
N PHE A 271 -3.98 -10.29 -8.87
CA PHE A 271 -2.63 -10.72 -9.08
C PHE A 271 -2.22 -11.70 -7.97
N ASP A 272 -1.79 -12.91 -8.35
CA ASP A 272 -1.23 -13.89 -7.43
C ASP A 272 0.30 -13.85 -7.53
N PHE A 273 0.94 -13.22 -6.53
CA PHE A 273 2.40 -13.10 -6.47
C PHE A 273 3.10 -14.47 -6.44
N GLN A 274 2.46 -15.50 -5.86
CA GLN A 274 3.01 -16.85 -5.84
C GLN A 274 3.00 -17.47 -7.24
N GLN A 275 1.91 -17.24 -8.00
CA GLN A 275 1.82 -17.69 -9.38
C GLN A 275 2.91 -17.02 -10.25
N LEU A 276 3.10 -15.70 -10.13
CA LEU A 276 4.15 -14.98 -10.86
C LEU A 276 5.55 -15.52 -10.55
N VAL A 277 5.86 -15.76 -9.29
CA VAL A 277 7.18 -16.31 -8.89
C VAL A 277 7.35 -17.70 -9.49
N THR A 278 6.29 -18.51 -9.51
CA THR A 278 6.30 -19.84 -10.13
C THR A 278 6.52 -19.72 -11.63
N ASP A 279 5.76 -18.86 -12.32
CA ASP A 279 5.86 -18.64 -13.76
C ASP A 279 7.27 -18.13 -14.15
N ILE A 280 7.84 -17.17 -13.40
CA ILE A 280 9.21 -16.67 -13.63
C ILE A 280 10.26 -17.76 -13.40
N VAL A 281 10.07 -18.63 -12.41
CA VAL A 281 11.01 -19.74 -12.13
C VAL A 281 10.89 -20.81 -13.23
N GLU A 282 9.69 -21.09 -13.71
CA GLU A 282 9.46 -22.02 -14.82
C GLU A 282 10.02 -21.49 -16.13
N ASP A 283 9.77 -20.21 -16.47
CA ASP A 283 10.35 -19.54 -17.65
C ASP A 283 11.89 -19.50 -17.59
N ALA A 284 12.45 -19.24 -16.41
CA ALA A 284 13.92 -19.24 -16.24
C ALA A 284 14.53 -20.64 -16.36
N ALA A 285 13.77 -21.69 -16.05
CA ALA A 285 14.19 -23.08 -16.19
C ALA A 285 14.10 -23.59 -17.66
N GLU A 286 13.27 -22.94 -18.48
CA GLU A 286 13.12 -23.26 -19.90
C GLU A 286 14.13 -22.54 -20.82
N LEU A 287 14.92 -21.58 -20.29
CA LEU A 287 15.98 -20.94 -21.07
C LEU A 287 17.06 -21.95 -21.42
N PRO A 288 17.39 -22.16 -22.70
CA PRO A 288 18.42 -23.12 -23.11
C PRO A 288 19.76 -22.68 -22.53
N GLU A 289 20.46 -23.61 -21.86
CA GLU A 289 21.84 -23.40 -21.45
C GLU A 289 22.67 -22.92 -22.65
N GLU A 290 23.19 -21.71 -22.58
CA GLU A 290 24.19 -21.24 -23.54
C GLU A 290 25.37 -22.23 -23.51
N LYS A 291 25.44 -23.10 -24.50
CA LYS A 291 26.61 -23.95 -24.71
C LYS A 291 27.80 -23.06 -24.95
N ASP A 292 28.65 -22.98 -23.95
CA ASP A 292 29.98 -22.39 -23.99
C ASP A 292 30.72 -22.93 -25.20
N SER A 293 30.68 -22.21 -26.34
CA SER A 293 31.50 -22.54 -27.51
C SER A 293 32.90 -22.00 -27.31
N LYS A 294 33.69 -22.71 -26.50
CA LYS A 294 35.13 -22.63 -26.57
C LYS A 294 35.58 -23.23 -27.91
N LYS A 295 36.03 -22.38 -28.78
CA LYS A 295 37.10 -22.70 -29.77
C LYS A 295 38.06 -21.53 -29.89
#